data_288c761c4ec86e9ccf66c5a2d7893256
#
_entry.id   288c761c4ec86e9ccf66c5a2d7893256
#
_cell.length_a   1.000
_cell.length_b   1.000
_cell.length_c   1.000
_cell.angle_alpha   90.00
_cell.angle_beta   90.00
_cell.angle_gamma   90.00
#
_symmetry.space_group_name_H-M   'P 1'
#
loop_
_entity.id
_entity.type
_entity.pdbx_description
1 polymer ?
#
loop_
_entity_poly.entity_id
_entity_poly.type
_entity_poly.pdbx_seq_one_letter_code
_entity_poly.pdbx_strand_id
1 'polypeptide(L)'
;MELRTITDIINDLSKPIPTRLLRTKTVGGQKIRFLPWYTAIKFLDLYAPGWSYEIRHVTGIGGKLIVVSRISIPCAEGVVYREATGQEDENVSGWGDSSSNAESMSLRRAAAKFGLALHLYDDAKTQPEARGTYRA
;
A
#
# COMPACT_ATOMS: atom_id res chain seq x y z
N MET A 1 22.94 -9.26 -14.63
CA MET A 1 21.76 -8.40 -14.82
C MET A 1 21.95 -7.10 -14.07
N GLU A 2 21.73 -6.02 -14.77
CA GLU A 2 21.86 -4.69 -14.17
C GLU A 2 20.61 -4.34 -13.37
N LEU A 3 20.82 -3.88 -12.16
CA LEU A 3 19.68 -3.47 -11.31
C LEU A 3 19.31 -2.02 -11.61
N ARG A 4 18.02 -1.72 -11.50
CA ARG A 4 17.52 -0.37 -11.70
C ARG A 4 17.84 0.49 -10.48
N THR A 5 17.94 1.81 -10.67
CA THR A 5 18.09 2.72 -9.54
C THR A 5 16.77 2.81 -8.80
N ILE A 6 16.83 3.11 -7.51
CA ILE A 6 15.59 3.26 -6.73
C ILE A 6 14.76 4.44 -7.26
N THR A 7 15.40 5.48 -7.75
CA THR A 7 14.70 6.64 -8.32
C THR A 7 13.88 6.22 -9.54
N ASP A 8 14.46 5.43 -10.44
CA ASP A 8 13.73 4.98 -11.63
C ASP A 8 12.56 4.08 -11.25
N ILE A 9 12.76 3.19 -10.27
CA ILE A 9 11.69 2.31 -9.80
C ILE A 9 10.55 3.13 -9.21
N ILE A 10 10.86 4.09 -8.34
CA ILE A 10 9.84 4.93 -7.72
C ILE A 10 9.11 5.75 -8.78
N ASN A 11 9.83 6.29 -9.76
CA ASN A 11 9.20 7.06 -10.83
C ASN A 11 8.16 6.22 -11.59
N ASP A 12 8.49 4.97 -11.90
CA ASP A 12 7.54 4.09 -12.58
C ASP A 12 6.37 3.70 -11.70
N LEU A 13 6.63 3.37 -10.43
CA LEU A 13 5.56 3.00 -9.50
C LEU A 13 4.63 4.18 -9.21
N SER A 14 5.14 5.40 -9.30
CA SER A 14 4.38 6.61 -8.97
C SER A 14 3.47 7.08 -10.09
N LYS A 15 3.49 6.45 -11.25
CA LYS A 15 2.62 6.84 -12.36
C LYS A 15 1.15 6.66 -11.96
N PRO A 16 0.27 7.53 -12.46
CA PRO A 16 -1.16 7.39 -12.15
C PRO A 16 -1.70 6.03 -12.56
N ILE A 17 -2.52 5.45 -11.71
CA ILE A 17 -3.11 4.14 -11.97
C ILE A 17 -4.35 4.34 -12.85
N PRO A 18 -4.47 3.57 -13.94
CA PRO A 18 -5.70 3.63 -14.75
C PRO A 18 -6.93 3.34 -13.90
N THR A 19 -7.96 4.15 -14.06
CA THR A 19 -9.17 4.04 -13.26
C THR A 19 -9.80 2.65 -13.34
N ARG A 20 -9.70 2.00 -14.49
CA ARG A 20 -10.28 0.66 -14.66
C ARG A 20 -9.68 -0.40 -13.74
N LEU A 21 -8.49 -0.13 -13.21
CA LEU A 21 -7.81 -1.08 -12.31
C LEU A 21 -8.17 -0.85 -10.84
N LEU A 22 -8.87 0.23 -10.56
CA LEU A 22 -9.25 0.56 -9.19
C LEU A 22 -10.57 -0.11 -8.82
N ARG A 23 -10.74 -0.34 -7.53
CA ARG A 23 -11.98 -0.83 -6.95
C ARG A 23 -12.48 0.18 -5.95
N THR A 24 -13.75 0.07 -5.61
CA THR A 24 -14.39 0.97 -4.65
C THR A 24 -14.90 0.16 -3.47
N LYS A 25 -14.74 0.71 -2.29
CA LYS A 25 -15.36 0.14 -1.08
C LYS A 25 -15.95 1.27 -0.27
N THR A 26 -16.92 0.92 0.56
CA THR A 26 -17.56 1.88 1.44
C THR A 26 -16.98 1.75 2.84
N VAL A 27 -16.47 2.86 3.37
CA VAL A 27 -15.91 2.92 4.72
C VAL A 27 -16.51 4.12 5.41
N GLY A 28 -17.22 3.87 6.52
CA GLY A 28 -17.86 4.96 7.25
C GLY A 28 -18.83 5.78 6.42
N GLY A 29 -19.55 5.14 5.51
CA GLY A 29 -20.50 5.83 4.65
C GLY A 29 -19.89 6.51 3.43
N GLN A 30 -18.58 6.50 3.30
CA GLN A 30 -17.89 7.10 2.16
C GLN A 30 -17.36 6.04 1.20
N LYS A 31 -17.42 6.35 -0.08
CA LYS A 31 -16.84 5.50 -1.10
C LYS A 31 -15.37 5.86 -1.27
N ILE A 32 -14.51 4.86 -1.13
CA ILE A 32 -13.08 5.03 -1.24
C ILE A 32 -12.57 4.16 -2.37
N ARG A 33 -11.76 4.75 -3.26
CA ARG A 33 -11.10 4.01 -4.33
C ARG A 33 -9.78 3.47 -3.80
N PHE A 34 -9.45 2.27 -4.22
CA PHE A 34 -8.19 1.65 -3.81
C PHE A 34 -7.67 0.73 -4.90
N LEU A 35 -6.37 0.45 -4.84
CA LEU A 35 -5.75 -0.54 -5.72
C LEU A 35 -5.78 -1.88 -5.01
N PRO A 36 -6.40 -2.92 -5.59
CA PRO A 36 -6.41 -4.23 -4.95
C PRO A 36 -4.98 -4.74 -4.73
N TRP A 37 -4.78 -5.48 -3.64
CA TRP A 37 -3.45 -5.97 -3.30
C TRP A 37 -2.84 -6.85 -4.41
N TYR A 38 -3.66 -7.66 -5.07
CA TYR A 38 -3.17 -8.54 -6.13
C TYR A 38 -2.75 -7.75 -7.37
N THR A 39 -3.35 -6.60 -7.60
CA THR A 39 -2.92 -5.71 -8.68
C THR A 39 -1.64 -4.98 -8.31
N ALA A 40 -1.52 -4.61 -7.02
CA ALA A 40 -0.27 -4.00 -6.53
C ALA A 40 0.92 -4.94 -6.75
N ILE A 41 0.73 -6.23 -6.51
CA ILE A 41 1.78 -7.22 -6.76
C ILE A 41 2.21 -7.22 -8.22
N LYS A 42 1.26 -7.11 -9.15
CA LYS A 42 1.59 -7.10 -10.58
C LYS A 42 2.44 -5.88 -10.95
N PHE A 43 2.16 -4.74 -10.36
CA PHE A 43 2.97 -3.54 -10.59
C PHE A 43 4.38 -3.69 -10.01
N LEU A 44 4.47 -4.28 -8.82
CA LEU A 44 5.79 -4.53 -8.22
C LEU A 44 6.59 -5.52 -9.06
N ASP A 45 5.95 -6.57 -9.55
CA ASP A 45 6.62 -7.53 -10.43
C ASP A 45 7.15 -6.86 -11.69
N LEU A 46 6.38 -5.92 -12.24
CA LEU A 46 6.74 -5.26 -13.48
C LEU A 46 7.86 -4.24 -13.29
N TYR A 47 7.77 -3.40 -12.27
CA TYR A 47 8.67 -2.25 -12.13
C TYR A 47 9.77 -2.43 -11.09
N ALA A 48 9.63 -3.38 -10.19
CA ALA A 48 10.60 -3.62 -9.12
C ALA A 48 11.00 -5.10 -9.09
N PRO A 49 11.56 -5.62 -10.19
CA PRO A 49 11.89 -7.05 -10.24
C PRO A 49 12.83 -7.44 -9.11
N GLY A 50 12.54 -8.59 -8.52
CA GLY A 50 13.30 -9.08 -7.37
C GLY A 50 12.77 -8.59 -6.04
N TRP A 51 11.69 -7.81 -6.04
CA TRP A 51 11.11 -7.35 -4.79
C TRP A 51 10.70 -8.54 -3.91
N SER A 52 10.71 -8.32 -2.60
CA SER A 52 10.29 -9.34 -1.65
C SER A 52 9.40 -8.72 -0.59
N TYR A 53 8.71 -9.57 0.14
CA TYR A 53 7.69 -9.17 1.07
C TYR A 53 7.79 -10.03 2.32
N GLU A 54 7.72 -9.40 3.48
CA GLU A 54 7.75 -10.10 4.77
C GLU A 54 6.70 -9.54 5.69
N ILE A 55 6.04 -10.42 6.42
CA ILE A 55 5.24 -10.00 7.57
C ILE A 55 6.20 -9.94 8.74
N ARG A 56 6.46 -8.73 9.25
CA ARG A 56 7.44 -8.49 10.28
C ARG A 56 6.87 -8.69 11.68
N HIS A 57 5.59 -8.43 11.83
CA HIS A 57 4.97 -8.46 13.15
C HIS A 57 3.47 -8.59 13.03
N VAL A 58 2.87 -9.35 13.94
CA VAL A 58 1.42 -9.47 14.06
C VAL A 58 1.10 -9.35 15.54
N THR A 59 0.18 -8.47 15.89
CA THR A 59 -0.20 -8.30 17.29
C THR A 59 -1.67 -7.93 17.40
N GLY A 60 -2.26 -8.22 18.56
CA GLY A 60 -3.63 -7.82 18.87
C GLY A 60 -3.60 -6.82 20.01
N ILE A 61 -4.18 -5.64 19.80
CA ILE A 61 -4.24 -4.59 20.80
C ILE A 61 -5.61 -3.94 20.76
N GLY A 62 -6.28 -3.93 21.92
CA GLY A 62 -7.54 -3.21 22.04
C GLY A 62 -8.61 -3.66 21.07
N GLY A 63 -8.69 -4.97 20.82
CA GLY A 63 -9.67 -5.51 19.88
C GLY A 63 -9.30 -5.33 18.42
N LYS A 64 -8.11 -4.84 18.14
CA LYS A 64 -7.59 -4.67 16.78
C LYS A 64 -6.49 -5.68 16.51
N LEU A 65 -6.49 -6.22 15.30
CA LEU A 65 -5.38 -7.01 14.80
C LEU A 65 -4.51 -6.10 13.93
N ILE A 66 -3.23 -6.03 14.27
CA ILE A 66 -2.28 -5.17 13.57
C ILE A 66 -1.22 -6.02 12.91
N VAL A 67 -0.99 -5.79 11.64
CA VAL A 67 0.04 -6.47 10.86
C VAL A 67 1.04 -5.44 10.38
N VAL A 68 2.33 -5.72 10.54
CA VAL A 68 3.40 -4.90 10.01
C VAL A 68 4.05 -5.67 8.87
N SER A 69 4.07 -5.07 7.68
CA SER A 69 4.67 -5.68 6.49
C SER A 69 5.85 -4.86 6.02
N ARG A 70 6.84 -5.56 5.45
CA ARG A 70 8.02 -4.94 4.86
C ARG A 70 8.10 -5.34 3.40
N ILE A 71 8.28 -4.35 2.53
CA ILE A 71 8.62 -4.59 1.13
C ILE A 71 10.07 -4.19 0.95
N SER A 72 10.86 -5.09 0.35
CA SER A 72 12.28 -4.84 0.06
C SER A 72 12.48 -4.92 -1.45
N ILE A 73 13.22 -3.97 -1.99
CA ILE A 73 13.49 -3.89 -3.43
C ILE A 73 14.99 -3.84 -3.64
N PRO A 74 15.56 -4.84 -4.34
CA PRO A 74 16.99 -4.76 -4.72
C PRO A 74 17.13 -3.78 -5.86
N CYS A 75 18.07 -2.85 -5.72
CA CYS A 75 18.30 -1.82 -6.72
C CYS A 75 19.78 -1.51 -6.78
N ALA A 76 20.15 -0.62 -7.72
CA ALA A 76 21.56 -0.31 -7.95
C ALA A 76 22.27 0.19 -6.69
N GLU A 77 21.53 0.86 -5.80
CA GLU A 77 22.08 1.42 -4.57
C GLU A 77 22.13 0.42 -3.40
N GLY A 78 21.65 -0.81 -3.63
CA GLY A 78 21.52 -1.81 -2.58
C GLY A 78 20.05 -2.13 -2.34
N VAL A 79 19.76 -2.83 -1.25
CA VAL A 79 18.38 -3.16 -0.94
C VAL A 79 17.74 -1.99 -0.18
N VAL A 80 16.62 -1.49 -0.72
CA VAL A 80 15.84 -0.45 -0.07
C VAL A 80 14.56 -1.08 0.43
N TYR A 81 14.21 -0.85 1.71
CA TYR A 81 12.98 -1.42 2.24
C TYR A 81 12.14 -0.35 2.94
N ARG A 82 10.83 -0.58 2.96
CA ARG A 82 9.88 0.28 3.67
C ARG A 82 8.81 -0.58 4.30
N GLU A 83 8.32 -0.13 5.43
CA GLU A 83 7.35 -0.89 6.21
C GLU A 83 6.09 -0.08 6.42
N ALA A 84 4.99 -0.78 6.63
CA ALA A 84 3.72 -0.14 6.93
C ALA A 84 2.88 -1.07 7.79
N THR A 85 1.93 -0.47 8.48
CA THR A 85 0.97 -1.21 9.28
C THR A 85 -0.35 -1.33 8.54
N GLY A 86 -1.07 -2.41 8.84
CA GLY A 86 -2.47 -2.56 8.48
C GLY A 86 -3.21 -3.04 9.71
N GLN A 87 -4.47 -2.69 9.80
CA GLN A 87 -5.26 -3.10 10.97
C GLN A 87 -6.70 -3.41 10.60
N GLU A 88 -7.30 -4.25 11.42
CA GLU A 88 -8.70 -4.60 11.29
C GLU A 88 -9.22 -5.01 12.66
N ASP A 89 -10.51 -4.86 12.89
CA ASP A 89 -11.12 -5.37 14.09
C ASP A 89 -10.93 -6.88 14.16
N GLU A 90 -10.64 -7.40 15.35
CA GLU A 90 -10.47 -8.85 15.53
C GLU A 90 -11.74 -9.60 15.17
N ASN A 91 -12.90 -9.00 15.42
CA ASN A 91 -14.19 -9.59 15.10
C ASN A 91 -14.81 -8.85 13.92
N VAL A 92 -14.46 -9.29 12.71
CA VAL A 92 -15.01 -8.71 11.50
C VAL A 92 -16.38 -9.31 11.24
N SER A 93 -17.38 -8.44 11.07
CA SER A 93 -18.74 -8.87 10.82
C SER A 93 -19.10 -8.91 9.33
N GLY A 94 -18.17 -8.59 8.48
CA GLY A 94 -18.45 -8.51 7.06
C GLY A 94 -17.67 -9.51 6.24
N TRP A 95 -17.30 -9.08 5.07
CA TRP A 95 -16.60 -9.88 4.10
C TRP A 95 -15.12 -10.04 4.48
N GLY A 96 -14.62 -11.25 4.30
CA GLY A 96 -13.22 -11.55 4.58
C GLY A 96 -12.96 -11.84 6.05
N ASP A 97 -11.71 -11.93 6.41
CA ASP A 97 -11.30 -12.15 7.80
C ASP A 97 -10.31 -11.06 8.23
N SER A 98 -10.13 -10.93 9.54
CA SER A 98 -9.34 -9.83 10.07
C SER A 98 -7.88 -9.89 9.67
N SER A 99 -7.29 -11.09 9.63
CA SER A 99 -5.87 -11.20 9.27
C SER A 99 -5.61 -10.86 7.82
N SER A 100 -6.47 -11.35 6.91
CA SER A 100 -6.32 -11.05 5.49
C SER A 100 -6.54 -9.57 5.21
N ASN A 101 -7.52 -8.96 5.87
CA ASN A 101 -7.80 -7.55 5.69
C ASN A 101 -6.65 -6.68 6.20
N ALA A 102 -6.12 -7.01 7.37
CA ALA A 102 -5.00 -6.27 7.95
C ALA A 102 -3.74 -6.44 7.10
N GLU A 103 -3.48 -7.65 6.63
CA GLU A 103 -2.33 -7.91 5.77
C GLU A 103 -2.42 -7.14 4.45
N SER A 104 -3.57 -7.20 3.79
CA SER A 104 -3.79 -6.49 2.52
C SER A 104 -3.55 -5.00 2.68
N MET A 105 -4.04 -4.43 3.76
CA MET A 105 -3.85 -3.01 4.03
C MET A 105 -2.37 -2.69 4.23
N SER A 106 -1.65 -3.53 5.01
CA SER A 106 -0.23 -3.26 5.27
C SER A 106 0.61 -3.36 3.99
N LEU A 107 0.31 -4.33 3.13
CA LEU A 107 1.01 -4.48 1.85
C LEU A 107 0.80 -3.27 0.96
N ARG A 108 -0.47 -2.84 0.81
CA ARG A 108 -0.79 -1.70 -0.04
C ARG A 108 -0.14 -0.42 0.48
N ARG A 109 -0.11 -0.22 1.78
CA ARG A 109 0.48 0.98 2.38
C ARG A 109 2.00 0.96 2.27
N ALA A 110 2.62 -0.21 2.42
CA ALA A 110 4.07 -0.33 2.21
C ALA A 110 4.43 -0.03 0.76
N ALA A 111 3.64 -0.56 -0.18
CA ALA A 111 3.85 -0.28 -1.61
C ALA A 111 3.65 1.21 -1.91
N ALA A 112 2.68 1.85 -1.28
CA ALA A 112 2.43 3.27 -1.46
C ALA A 112 3.61 4.11 -0.99
N LYS A 113 4.36 3.64 -0.01
CA LYS A 113 5.57 4.34 0.44
C LYS A 113 6.67 4.35 -0.61
N PHE A 114 6.58 3.47 -1.61
CA PHE A 114 7.43 3.51 -2.80
C PHE A 114 6.77 4.26 -3.96
N GLY A 115 5.57 4.82 -3.74
CA GLY A 115 4.87 5.60 -4.73
C GLY A 115 3.69 4.90 -5.40
N LEU A 116 3.55 3.59 -5.23
CA LEU A 116 2.49 2.85 -5.93
C LEU A 116 1.11 3.25 -5.39
N ALA A 117 0.31 3.84 -6.26
CA ALA A 117 -1.04 4.32 -5.94
C ALA A 117 -1.05 5.35 -4.80
N LEU A 118 0.08 5.98 -4.53
CA LEU A 118 0.18 6.98 -3.47
C LEU A 118 -0.80 8.13 -3.68
N HIS A 119 -1.05 8.49 -4.94
CA HIS A 119 -1.96 9.59 -5.25
C HIS A 119 -3.38 9.36 -4.74
N LEU A 120 -3.78 8.12 -4.50
CA LEU A 120 -5.12 7.84 -3.98
C LEU A 120 -5.27 8.29 -2.52
N TYR A 121 -4.16 8.34 -1.79
CA TYR A 121 -4.18 8.79 -0.39
C TYR A 121 -4.20 10.32 -0.30
N ASP A 122 -3.86 11.00 -1.38
CA ASP A 122 -3.84 12.46 -1.45
C ASP A 122 -5.03 12.99 -2.24
N ASP A 123 -6.08 12.18 -2.35
CA ASP A 123 -7.27 12.57 -3.09
C ASP A 123 -8.01 13.68 -2.35
N ALA A 124 -8.39 14.73 -3.10
CA ALA A 124 -9.06 15.89 -2.54
C ALA A 124 -10.37 15.55 -1.83
N LYS A 125 -11.06 14.52 -2.31
CA LYS A 125 -12.33 14.10 -1.73
C LYS A 125 -12.17 13.50 -0.35
N THR A 126 -11.01 12.91 -0.08
CA THR A 126 -10.77 12.25 1.19
C THR A 126 -10.04 13.14 2.18
N GLN A 127 -9.31 14.16 1.71
CA GLN A 127 -8.50 15.02 2.57
C GLN A 127 -8.56 16.48 2.14
N PRO A 128 -9.73 17.08 2.07
CA PRO A 128 -9.83 18.46 1.57
C PRO A 128 -9.08 19.47 2.45
N GLU A 129 -9.12 19.29 3.77
CA GLU A 129 -8.45 20.22 4.69
C GLU A 129 -6.94 20.07 4.59
N ALA A 130 -6.47 18.84 4.55
CA ALA A 130 -5.03 18.57 4.44
C ALA A 130 -4.47 19.19 3.19
N ARG A 131 -5.24 19.14 2.09
CA ARG A 131 -4.79 19.72 0.84
C ARG A 131 -4.63 21.22 0.93
N GLY A 132 -5.52 21.88 1.68
CA GLY A 132 -5.44 23.32 1.85
C GLY A 132 -4.27 23.79 2.71
N THR A 133 -3.76 22.91 3.57
CA THR A 133 -2.68 23.25 4.49
C THR A 133 -1.34 22.66 4.12
N TYR A 134 -1.35 21.69 3.23
CA TYR A 134 -0.15 20.98 2.87
C TYR A 134 0.87 21.86 2.15
N ARG A 135 2.13 21.73 2.55
CA ARG A 135 3.26 22.41 1.91
C ARG A 135 4.30 21.35 1.58
N ALA A 136 4.55 21.17 0.33
CA ALA A 136 5.55 20.21 -0.13
C ALA A 136 6.95 20.63 0.27
#